data_f0fdba5fdd92ba6816b37ea1c5bc8288
#
_entry.id   f0fdba5fdd92ba6816b37ea1c5bc8288
#
_cell.length_a   1.000
_cell.length_b   1.000
_cell.length_c   1.000
_cell.angle_alpha   90.00
_cell.angle_beta   90.00
_cell.angle_gamma   90.00
#
_symmetry.space_group_name_H-M   'P 1'
#
loop_
_entity.id
_entity.type
_entity.pdbx_description
1 polymer ?
#
loop_
_entity_poly.entity_id
_entity_poly.type
_entity_poly.pdbx_seq_one_letter_code
_entity_poly.pdbx_strand_id
1 'polypeptide(L)'
;IIDENKLLQLKEKNIIVLGRSIFLQGLFFLNPYNLPAKVEKAKKYLIELNKIANDYSIPIPNLALSFVNKQKYISSIIIGVENSEQLSQNIEWSNSILSEKIEKIILEKFSNVPESINNPLEWIKIEKERKYNK
;
A
#
# COMPACT_ATOMS: atom_id res chain seq x y z
N ILE A 1 -2.59 7.82 -2.97
CA ILE A 1 -2.35 8.09 -4.41
C ILE A 1 -1.11 8.94 -4.51
N ILE A 2 -0.26 8.58 -5.46
CA ILE A 2 0.98 9.30 -5.74
C ILE A 2 0.60 10.52 -6.57
N ASP A 3 0.92 11.72 -6.09
CA ASP A 3 0.79 12.96 -6.86
C ASP A 3 1.98 13.07 -7.81
N GLU A 4 1.79 12.65 -9.05
CA GLU A 4 2.84 12.62 -10.07
C GLU A 4 3.44 14.00 -10.34
N ASN A 5 2.63 15.07 -10.28
CA ASN A 5 3.13 16.43 -10.50
C ASN A 5 4.10 16.86 -9.40
N LYS A 6 3.80 16.51 -8.14
CA LYS A 6 4.73 16.77 -7.03
C LYS A 6 6.00 15.94 -7.17
N LEU A 7 5.89 14.68 -7.54
CA LEU A 7 7.07 13.83 -7.75
C LEU A 7 7.95 14.35 -8.89
N LEU A 8 7.35 14.82 -9.98
CA LEU A 8 8.09 15.44 -11.09
C LEU A 8 8.87 16.68 -10.62
N GLN A 9 8.21 17.59 -9.89
CA GLN A 9 8.87 18.78 -9.32
C GLN A 9 10.04 18.43 -8.39
N LEU A 10 9.91 17.37 -7.58
CA LEU A 10 10.99 16.90 -6.71
C LEU A 10 12.17 16.38 -7.55
N LYS A 11 11.90 15.62 -8.61
CA LYS A 11 12.93 15.12 -9.52
C LYS A 11 13.66 16.25 -10.23
N GLU A 12 12.95 17.27 -10.74
CA GLU A 12 13.54 18.45 -11.37
C GLU A 12 14.49 19.20 -10.43
N LYS A 13 14.23 19.14 -9.13
CA LYS A 13 15.10 19.71 -8.10
C LYS A 13 16.19 18.74 -7.60
N ASN A 14 16.37 17.59 -8.26
CA ASN A 14 17.30 16.51 -7.85
C ASN A 14 17.06 16.01 -6.41
N ILE A 15 15.80 16.02 -5.94
CA ILE A 15 15.43 15.52 -4.61
C ILE A 15 15.17 14.01 -4.74
N ILE A 16 15.85 13.23 -3.89
CA ILE A 16 15.65 11.78 -3.80
C ILE A 16 14.31 11.50 -3.09
N VAL A 17 13.46 10.70 -3.72
CA VAL A 17 12.16 10.30 -3.17
C VAL A 17 12.23 8.84 -2.71
N LEU A 18 11.95 8.61 -1.42
CA LEU A 18 11.91 7.28 -0.83
C LEU A 18 10.46 6.86 -0.58
N GLY A 19 10.04 5.73 -1.19
CA GLY A 19 8.77 5.09 -0.90
C GLY A 19 8.84 4.33 0.43
N ARG A 20 7.90 4.55 1.35
CA ARG A 20 7.83 3.83 2.62
C ARG A 20 6.41 3.38 2.93
N SER A 21 6.26 2.52 3.95
CA SER A 21 4.95 2.02 4.43
C SER A 21 4.13 1.32 3.32
N ILE A 22 4.80 0.62 2.44
CA ILE A 22 4.22 -0.04 1.26
C ILE A 22 3.05 -0.96 1.64
N PHE A 23 3.15 -1.66 2.77
CA PHE A 23 2.11 -2.56 3.28
C PHE A 23 1.14 -1.90 4.27
N LEU A 24 1.16 -0.57 4.38
CA LEU A 24 0.26 0.21 5.24
C LEU A 24 0.20 -0.34 6.68
N GLN A 25 1.37 -0.48 7.32
CA GLN A 25 1.51 -1.05 8.67
C GLN A 25 0.83 -2.42 8.82
N GLY A 26 0.92 -3.27 7.81
CA GLY A 26 0.37 -4.62 7.84
C GLY A 26 -1.12 -4.70 7.48
N LEU A 27 -1.80 -3.60 7.15
CA LEU A 27 -3.20 -3.60 6.74
C LEU A 27 -3.49 -4.60 5.62
N PHE A 28 -2.59 -4.72 4.66
CA PHE A 28 -2.74 -5.61 3.50
C PHE A 28 -2.72 -7.10 3.81
N PHE A 29 -2.27 -7.47 5.01
CA PHE A 29 -2.24 -8.87 5.48
C PHE A 29 -3.45 -9.22 6.35
N LEU A 30 -4.32 -8.26 6.67
CA LEU A 30 -5.49 -8.51 7.51
C LEU A 30 -6.60 -9.18 6.73
N ASN A 31 -7.33 -10.07 7.41
CA ASN A 31 -8.56 -10.65 6.87
C ASN A 31 -9.65 -9.55 6.80
N PRO A 32 -10.20 -9.22 5.62
CA PRO A 32 -11.20 -8.18 5.48
C PRO A 32 -12.52 -8.46 6.22
N TYR A 33 -12.77 -9.70 6.61
CA TYR A 33 -13.97 -10.09 7.35
C TYR A 33 -13.78 -10.06 8.87
N ASN A 34 -12.55 -9.80 9.34
CA ASN A 34 -12.24 -9.70 10.78
C ASN A 34 -11.24 -8.56 11.03
N LEU A 35 -11.64 -7.34 10.70
CA LEU A 35 -10.80 -6.16 10.85
C LEU A 35 -10.90 -5.55 12.26
N PRO A 36 -9.78 -5.09 12.83
CA PRO A 36 -9.81 -4.20 13.98
C PRO A 36 -10.67 -2.96 13.69
N ALA A 37 -11.41 -2.52 14.69
CA ALA A 37 -12.35 -1.40 14.55
C ALA A 37 -11.73 -0.10 14.00
N LYS A 38 -10.44 0.16 14.29
CA LYS A 38 -9.70 1.32 13.79
C LYS A 38 -9.50 1.34 12.27
N VAL A 39 -9.58 0.18 11.61
CA VAL A 39 -9.39 0.02 10.16
C VAL A 39 -10.61 -0.63 9.48
N GLU A 40 -11.73 -0.74 10.16
CA GLU A 40 -12.96 -1.37 9.63
C GLU A 40 -13.42 -0.75 8.32
N LYS A 41 -13.26 0.56 8.16
CA LYS A 41 -13.60 1.29 6.92
C LYS A 41 -12.77 0.82 5.70
N ALA A 42 -11.65 0.15 5.92
CA ALA A 42 -10.82 -0.41 4.84
C ALA A 42 -11.41 -1.69 4.21
N LYS A 43 -12.43 -2.30 4.83
CA LYS A 43 -13.01 -3.60 4.43
C LYS A 43 -13.25 -3.71 2.91
N LYS A 44 -14.00 -2.77 2.34
CA LYS A 44 -14.34 -2.81 0.91
C LYS A 44 -13.11 -2.75 0.00
N TYR A 45 -12.09 -1.99 0.38
CA TYR A 45 -10.85 -1.86 -0.38
C TYR A 45 -9.98 -3.11 -0.27
N LEU A 46 -9.94 -3.75 0.90
CA LEU A 46 -9.23 -5.02 1.06
C LEU A 46 -9.92 -6.16 0.31
N ILE A 47 -11.25 -6.18 0.27
CA ILE A 47 -12.00 -7.16 -0.54
C ILE A 47 -11.65 -6.98 -2.03
N GLU A 48 -11.67 -5.74 -2.53
CA GLU A 48 -11.33 -5.46 -3.93
C GLU A 48 -9.86 -5.80 -4.24
N LEU A 49 -8.93 -5.49 -3.32
CA LEU A 49 -7.51 -5.84 -3.47
C LEU A 49 -7.31 -7.37 -3.50
N ASN A 50 -7.97 -8.11 -2.61
CA ASN A 50 -7.95 -9.57 -2.62
C ASN A 50 -8.52 -10.15 -3.91
N LYS A 51 -9.59 -9.55 -4.44
CA LYS A 51 -10.17 -9.95 -5.72
C LYS A 51 -9.15 -9.80 -6.86
N ILE A 52 -8.49 -8.64 -6.96
CA ILE A 52 -7.46 -8.41 -7.97
C ILE A 52 -6.31 -9.43 -7.81
N ALA A 53 -5.84 -9.66 -6.59
CA ALA A 53 -4.80 -10.63 -6.29
C ALA A 53 -5.16 -12.04 -6.77
N ASN A 54 -6.40 -12.47 -6.53
CA ASN A 54 -6.91 -13.78 -6.94
C ASN A 54 -7.11 -13.87 -8.47
N ASP A 55 -7.74 -12.86 -9.07
CA ASP A 55 -8.05 -12.83 -10.51
C ASP A 55 -6.77 -12.92 -11.37
N TYR A 56 -5.66 -12.39 -10.85
CA TYR A 56 -4.36 -12.39 -11.54
C TYR A 56 -3.34 -13.36 -10.95
N SER A 57 -3.70 -14.12 -9.91
CA SER A 57 -2.81 -15.05 -9.19
C SER A 57 -1.50 -14.39 -8.73
N ILE A 58 -1.59 -13.15 -8.23
CA ILE A 58 -0.45 -12.37 -7.74
C ILE A 58 -0.68 -12.06 -6.25
N PRO A 59 0.24 -12.44 -5.35
CA PRO A 59 0.12 -12.09 -3.92
C PRO A 59 0.01 -10.58 -3.70
N ILE A 60 -0.82 -10.15 -2.74
CA ILE A 60 -1.02 -8.72 -2.44
C ILE A 60 0.31 -7.99 -2.16
N PRO A 61 1.26 -8.53 -1.38
CA PRO A 61 2.55 -7.88 -1.19
C PRO A 61 3.33 -7.67 -2.49
N ASN A 62 3.26 -8.64 -3.41
CA ASN A 62 3.86 -8.51 -4.73
C ASN A 62 3.18 -7.39 -5.54
N LEU A 63 1.84 -7.34 -5.56
CA LEU A 63 1.10 -6.24 -6.20
C LEU A 63 1.55 -4.87 -5.66
N ALA A 64 1.63 -4.74 -4.33
CA ALA A 64 1.99 -3.48 -3.68
C ALA A 64 3.43 -3.05 -4.02
N LEU A 65 4.39 -3.96 -3.92
CA LEU A 65 5.80 -3.70 -4.23
C LEU A 65 6.01 -3.38 -5.70
N SER A 66 5.48 -4.21 -6.58
CA SER A 66 5.60 -4.03 -8.03
C SER A 66 4.93 -2.73 -8.49
N PHE A 67 3.79 -2.35 -7.88
CA PHE A 67 3.13 -1.08 -8.17
C PHE A 67 4.01 0.11 -7.80
N VAL A 68 4.58 0.12 -6.59
CA VAL A 68 5.43 1.24 -6.14
C VAL A 68 6.76 1.25 -6.90
N ASN A 69 7.34 0.09 -7.19
CA ASN A 69 8.59 -0.02 -7.92
C ASN A 69 8.48 0.48 -9.38
N LYS A 70 7.29 0.39 -9.96
CA LYS A 70 7.00 0.91 -11.31
C LYS A 70 6.90 2.44 -11.35
N GLN A 71 6.75 3.11 -10.19
CA GLN A 71 6.57 4.56 -10.16
C GLN A 71 7.86 5.30 -10.54
N LYS A 72 7.81 6.00 -11.65
CA LYS A 72 8.96 6.62 -12.35
C LYS A 72 9.82 7.56 -11.48
N TYR A 73 9.22 8.14 -10.44
CA TYR A 73 9.87 9.18 -9.64
C TYR A 73 10.22 8.73 -8.22
N ILE A 74 10.00 7.46 -7.90
CA ILE A 74 10.45 6.86 -6.64
C ILE A 74 11.84 6.29 -6.85
N SER A 75 12.81 6.80 -6.09
CA SER A 75 14.23 6.42 -6.22
C SER A 75 14.54 5.10 -5.52
N SER A 76 13.90 4.84 -4.39
CA SER A 76 14.09 3.61 -3.60
C SER A 76 12.89 3.35 -2.71
N ILE A 77 12.74 2.10 -2.28
CA ILE A 77 11.67 1.64 -1.38
C ILE A 77 12.30 1.21 -0.05
N ILE A 78 11.71 1.66 1.06
CA ILE A 78 12.11 1.25 2.41
C ILE A 78 11.07 0.28 2.94
N ILE A 79 11.50 -0.95 3.26
CA ILE A 79 10.67 -2.01 3.79
C ILE A 79 11.25 -2.50 5.11
N GLY A 80 10.41 -2.61 6.14
CA GLY A 80 10.76 -3.31 7.37
C GLY A 80 10.53 -4.82 7.21
N VAL A 81 11.43 -5.62 7.76
CA VAL A 81 11.34 -7.08 7.81
C VAL A 81 11.67 -7.57 9.21
N GLU A 82 11.09 -8.69 9.62
CA GLU A 82 11.30 -9.30 10.93
C GLU A 82 12.24 -10.50 10.88
N ASN A 83 12.41 -11.09 9.69
CA ASN A 83 13.25 -12.28 9.48
C ASN A 83 13.79 -12.35 8.06
N SER A 84 14.69 -13.29 7.81
CA SER A 84 15.37 -13.49 6.52
C SER A 84 14.44 -13.98 5.41
N GLU A 85 13.42 -14.77 5.76
CA GLU A 85 12.42 -15.26 4.82
C GLU A 85 11.61 -14.12 4.23
N GLN A 86 11.15 -13.17 5.05
CA GLN A 86 10.44 -11.97 4.61
C GLN A 86 11.33 -11.11 3.72
N LEU A 87 12.63 -10.98 4.05
CA LEU A 87 13.57 -10.24 3.22
C LEU A 87 13.70 -10.89 1.84
N SER A 88 13.90 -12.20 1.79
CA SER A 88 14.04 -12.94 0.53
C SER A 88 12.80 -12.82 -0.34
N GLN A 89 11.60 -12.95 0.26
CA GLN A 89 10.33 -12.78 -0.44
C GLN A 89 10.16 -11.34 -0.98
N ASN A 90 10.49 -10.34 -0.17
CA ASN A 90 10.38 -8.94 -0.60
C ASN A 90 11.32 -8.63 -1.76
N ILE A 91 12.53 -9.21 -1.78
CA ILE A 91 13.47 -9.09 -2.90
C ILE A 91 12.89 -9.75 -4.16
N GLU A 92 12.34 -10.97 -4.04
CA GLU A 92 11.70 -11.66 -5.14
C GLU A 92 10.54 -10.83 -5.73
N TRP A 93 9.64 -10.34 -4.89
CA TRP A 93 8.50 -9.51 -5.31
C TRP A 93 8.94 -8.17 -5.91
N SER A 94 10.02 -7.57 -5.42
CA SER A 94 10.53 -6.31 -5.99
C SER A 94 11.05 -6.45 -7.42
N ASN A 95 11.44 -7.65 -7.82
CA ASN A 95 11.87 -7.96 -9.18
C ASN A 95 10.72 -8.29 -10.14
N SER A 96 9.49 -8.38 -9.63
CA SER A 96 8.31 -8.69 -10.43
C SER A 96 7.87 -7.47 -11.24
N ILE A 97 7.44 -7.71 -12.48
CA ILE A 97 6.96 -6.67 -13.37
C ILE A 97 5.44 -6.62 -13.34
N LEU A 98 4.88 -5.50 -12.89
CA LEU A 98 3.44 -5.27 -12.95
C LEU A 98 3.01 -4.91 -14.37
N SER A 99 2.04 -5.65 -14.94
CA SER A 99 1.50 -5.33 -16.25
C SER A 99 0.73 -4.00 -16.24
N GLU A 100 0.73 -3.28 -17.36
CA GLU A 100 -0.02 -2.02 -17.51
C GLU A 100 -1.52 -2.19 -17.26
N LYS A 101 -2.07 -3.34 -17.62
CA LYS A 101 -3.47 -3.66 -17.37
C LYS A 101 -3.80 -3.68 -15.89
N ILE A 102 -2.98 -4.35 -15.08
CA ILE A 102 -3.19 -4.43 -13.62
C ILE A 102 -2.97 -3.07 -12.98
N GLU A 103 -1.94 -2.33 -13.41
CA GLU A 103 -1.67 -0.98 -12.92
C GLU A 103 -2.88 -0.05 -13.13
N LYS A 104 -3.48 -0.06 -14.34
CA LYS A 104 -4.69 0.72 -14.62
C LYS A 104 -5.85 0.34 -13.71
N ILE A 105 -6.08 -0.96 -13.50
CA ILE A 105 -7.12 -1.44 -12.59
C ILE A 105 -6.88 -0.93 -11.16
N ILE A 106 -5.64 -0.99 -10.66
CA ILE A 106 -5.29 -0.48 -9.33
C ILE A 106 -5.56 1.03 -9.25
N LEU A 107 -5.12 1.80 -10.23
CA LEU A 107 -5.33 3.25 -10.27
C LEU A 107 -6.82 3.60 -10.31
N GLU A 108 -7.63 2.92 -11.10
CA GLU A 108 -9.08 3.14 -11.17
C GLU A 108 -9.79 2.79 -9.85
N LYS A 109 -9.48 1.63 -9.28
CA LYS A 109 -10.17 1.11 -8.10
C LYS A 109 -9.79 1.83 -6.80
N PHE A 110 -8.57 2.32 -6.71
CA PHE A 110 -8.01 2.93 -5.49
C PHE A 110 -7.70 4.42 -5.63
N SER A 111 -8.17 5.09 -6.71
CA SER A 111 -7.97 6.54 -6.92
C SER A 111 -8.51 7.41 -5.78
N ASN A 112 -9.61 7.00 -5.15
CA ASN A 112 -10.35 7.76 -4.16
C ASN A 112 -10.41 7.08 -2.79
N VAL A 113 -9.31 6.46 -2.35
CA VAL A 113 -9.23 5.92 -0.99
C VAL A 113 -9.17 7.08 0.01
N PRO A 114 -10.10 7.16 0.98
CA PRO A 114 -10.11 8.22 2.00
C PRO A 114 -8.83 8.25 2.82
N GLU A 115 -8.40 9.45 3.23
CA GLU A 115 -7.22 9.63 4.07
C GLU A 115 -7.33 8.85 5.39
N SER A 116 -8.52 8.74 5.95
CA SER A 116 -8.79 7.94 7.17
C SER A 116 -8.43 6.45 7.03
N ILE A 117 -8.18 5.96 5.80
CA ILE A 117 -7.77 4.58 5.53
C ILE A 117 -6.28 4.50 5.22
N ASN A 118 -5.76 5.41 4.38
CA ASN A 118 -4.39 5.37 3.92
C ASN A 118 -3.40 6.15 4.81
N ASN A 119 -3.89 6.84 5.85
CA ASN A 119 -3.07 7.52 6.83
C ASN A 119 -3.15 6.83 8.20
N PRO A 120 -2.12 6.07 8.61
CA PRO A 120 -2.11 5.37 9.91
C PRO A 120 -2.24 6.28 11.14
N LEU A 121 -1.94 7.58 11.04
CA LEU A 121 -2.14 8.53 12.13
C LEU A 121 -3.62 8.71 12.48
N GLU A 122 -4.51 8.59 11.49
CA GLU A 122 -5.95 8.65 11.71
C GLU A 122 -6.45 7.42 12.50
N TRP A 123 -5.82 6.26 12.32
CA TRP A 123 -6.19 5.05 13.08
C TRP A 123 -5.90 5.19 14.58
N ILE A 124 -4.82 5.91 14.93
CA ILE A 124 -4.46 6.18 16.33
C ILE A 124 -5.49 7.11 16.97
N LYS A 125 -6.02 8.09 16.24
CA LYS A 125 -7.08 8.98 16.74
C LYS A 125 -8.36 8.20 17.05
N ILE A 126 -8.81 7.37 16.12
CA ILE A 126 -9.98 6.50 16.28
C ILE A 126 -9.84 5.58 17.50
N GLU A 127 -8.64 5.02 17.72
CA GLU A 127 -8.39 4.14 18.86
C GLU A 127 -8.42 4.88 20.19
N LYS A 128 -7.90 6.13 20.25
CA LYS A 128 -7.97 6.99 21.42
C LYS A 128 -9.42 7.39 21.75
N GLU A 129 -10.17 7.89 20.77
CA GLU A 129 -11.57 8.30 20.97
C GLU A 129 -12.43 7.16 21.52
N ARG A 130 -12.22 5.92 21.08
CA ARG A 130 -12.93 4.74 21.60
C ARG A 130 -12.56 4.37 23.03
N LYS A 131 -11.35 4.69 23.49
CA LYS A 131 -10.92 4.46 24.88
C LYS A 131 -11.51 5.47 25.86
N TYR A 132 -11.79 6.69 25.40
CA TYR A 132 -12.40 7.75 26.23
C TYR A 132 -13.94 7.67 26.29
N ASN A 133 -14.58 6.98 25.35
CA ASN A 133 -16.04 6.84 25.29
C ASN A 133 -16.55 5.50 25.87
N LYS A 134 -15.71 4.76 26.56
CA LYS A 134 -16.05 3.60 27.40
C LYS A 134 -15.92 3.95 28.88
#